data_28a3d4743b339628197ce7b9842d443b
#
_entry.id   28a3d4743b339628197ce7b9842d443b
#
_cell.length_a   1.000
_cell.length_b   1.000
_cell.length_c   1.000
_cell.angle_alpha   90.00
_cell.angle_beta   90.00
_cell.angle_gamma   90.00
#
_symmetry.space_group_name_H-M   'P 1'
#
loop_
_entity.id
_entity.type
_entity.pdbx_description
1 polymer ?
#
loop_
_entity_poly.entity_id
_entity_poly.type
_entity_poly.pdbx_seq_one_letter_code
_entity_poly.pdbx_strand_id
1 'polypeptide(L)'
;PLSQDHFGSAFSRYLSNNQVEYGVGFFAPAPSSLAVVHFSDAGQPEYSLYRQGIADRAIDASQQIAALPAQCKLLHLGSLALEPEDAPRIRAVLHAALARQIQLSVDINVRINAVSDVVQYRDFLREVVSLCQFIKASDEDLQLLYPQLSTSDALAALRATAPTALVALT
;
A
#
# COMPACT_ATOMS: atom_id res chain seq x y z
N PRO A 1 -6.88 5.65 -9.78
CA PRO A 1 -8.06 5.65 -10.65
C PRO A 1 -8.75 4.30 -10.68
N LEU A 2 -10.00 4.26 -11.11
CA LEU A 2 -10.73 3.04 -11.44
C LEU A 2 -10.58 2.72 -12.94
N SER A 3 -10.75 1.46 -13.32
CA SER A 3 -10.82 1.07 -14.72
C SER A 3 -12.17 1.44 -15.34
N GLN A 4 -12.22 1.46 -16.68
CA GLN A 4 -13.46 1.65 -17.43
C GLN A 4 -14.22 0.34 -17.68
N ASP A 5 -13.72 -0.79 -17.18
CA ASP A 5 -14.33 -2.11 -17.33
C ASP A 5 -15.50 -2.35 -16.35
N HIS A 6 -16.06 -3.55 -16.42
CA HIS A 6 -17.16 -3.96 -15.53
C HIS A 6 -16.79 -3.90 -14.04
N PHE A 7 -15.57 -4.26 -13.70
CA PHE A 7 -15.09 -4.25 -12.31
C PHE A 7 -14.93 -2.82 -11.78
N GLY A 8 -14.35 -1.90 -12.58
CA GLY A 8 -14.27 -0.50 -12.21
C GLY A 8 -15.65 0.13 -11.99
N SER A 9 -16.62 -0.22 -12.83
CA SER A 9 -18.02 0.20 -12.66
C SER A 9 -18.65 -0.39 -11.39
N ALA A 10 -18.35 -1.65 -11.06
CA ALA A 10 -18.80 -2.28 -9.83
C ALA A 10 -18.19 -1.63 -8.58
N PHE A 11 -16.89 -1.33 -8.60
CA PHE A 11 -16.19 -0.61 -7.53
C PHE A 11 -16.74 0.80 -7.32
N SER A 12 -16.98 1.53 -8.41
CA SER A 12 -17.58 2.87 -8.34
C SER A 12 -18.92 2.85 -7.60
N ARG A 13 -19.80 1.92 -7.94
CA ARG A 13 -21.10 1.76 -7.26
C ARG A 13 -20.91 1.35 -5.79
N TYR A 14 -19.99 0.43 -5.50
CA TYR A 14 -19.72 -0.02 -4.14
C TYR A 14 -19.23 1.12 -3.26
N LEU A 15 -18.27 1.91 -3.73
CA LEU A 15 -17.74 3.07 -2.99
C LEU A 15 -18.85 4.10 -2.74
N SER A 16 -19.63 4.44 -3.77
CA SER A 16 -20.74 5.38 -3.65
C SER A 16 -21.80 4.92 -2.65
N ASN A 17 -22.17 3.64 -2.68
CA ASN A 17 -23.16 3.06 -1.76
C ASN A 17 -22.67 3.05 -0.30
N ASN A 18 -21.34 3.05 -0.09
CA ASN A 18 -20.73 3.11 1.23
C ASN A 18 -20.28 4.54 1.61
N GLN A 19 -20.71 5.56 0.87
CA GLN A 19 -20.37 6.97 1.13
C GLN A 19 -18.85 7.23 1.17
N VAL A 20 -18.08 6.45 0.39
CA VAL A 20 -16.65 6.66 0.21
C VAL A 20 -16.44 7.58 -0.97
N GLU A 21 -15.87 8.75 -0.70
CA GLU A 21 -15.42 9.65 -1.76
C GLU A 21 -14.20 9.06 -2.45
N TYR A 22 -14.22 9.05 -3.77
CA TYR A 22 -13.08 8.67 -4.60
C TYR A 22 -12.93 9.71 -5.72
N GLY A 23 -11.77 9.76 -6.35
CA GLY A 23 -11.49 10.74 -7.41
C GLY A 23 -12.49 10.63 -8.56
N VAL A 24 -13.64 11.27 -8.41
CA VAL A 24 -14.71 11.27 -9.41
C VAL A 24 -14.16 11.80 -10.73
N GLY A 25 -14.27 10.98 -11.80
CA GLY A 25 -13.69 11.29 -13.11
C GLY A 25 -12.31 10.69 -13.35
N PHE A 26 -11.69 10.06 -12.36
CA PHE A 26 -10.42 9.33 -12.52
C PHE A 26 -10.67 7.90 -12.99
N PHE A 27 -11.00 7.74 -14.28
CA PHE A 27 -11.06 6.44 -14.93
C PHE A 27 -9.90 6.28 -15.90
N ALA A 28 -9.15 5.19 -15.76
CA ALA A 28 -8.08 4.83 -16.69
C ALA A 28 -8.60 3.81 -17.73
N PRO A 29 -8.10 3.85 -18.97
CA PRO A 29 -8.45 2.84 -19.98
C PRO A 29 -7.83 1.47 -19.68
N ALA A 30 -6.87 1.41 -18.75
CA ALA A 30 -6.26 0.18 -18.30
C ALA A 30 -7.26 -0.72 -17.54
N PRO A 31 -7.08 -2.06 -17.54
CA PRO A 31 -7.97 -2.99 -16.86
C PRO A 31 -7.87 -2.90 -15.33
N SER A 32 -8.88 -3.40 -14.64
CA SER A 32 -8.80 -3.66 -13.20
C SER A 32 -7.75 -4.72 -12.89
N SER A 33 -7.08 -4.58 -11.75
CA SER A 33 -6.25 -5.66 -11.20
C SER A 33 -7.14 -6.84 -10.79
N LEU A 34 -6.60 -8.05 -10.95
CA LEU A 34 -7.29 -9.29 -10.56
C LEU A 34 -6.43 -10.07 -9.58
N ALA A 35 -7.06 -10.57 -8.54
CA ALA A 35 -6.51 -11.58 -7.66
C ALA A 35 -7.36 -12.86 -7.79
N VAL A 36 -6.76 -13.89 -8.34
CA VAL A 36 -7.40 -15.21 -8.45
C VAL A 36 -6.96 -16.06 -7.27
N VAL A 37 -7.92 -16.51 -6.49
CA VAL A 37 -7.67 -17.37 -5.34
C VAL A 37 -7.82 -18.82 -5.77
N HIS A 38 -6.83 -19.64 -5.47
CA HIS A 38 -6.91 -21.10 -5.56
C HIS A 38 -6.45 -21.69 -4.23
N PHE A 39 -6.74 -22.95 -4.02
CA PHE A 39 -6.33 -23.66 -2.81
C PHE A 39 -5.24 -24.66 -3.15
N SER A 40 -4.17 -24.69 -2.36
CA SER A 40 -3.14 -25.73 -2.43
C SER A 40 -3.71 -27.08 -2.03
N ASP A 41 -2.95 -28.15 -2.27
CA ASP A 41 -3.32 -29.52 -1.82
C ASP A 41 -3.50 -29.61 -0.29
N ALA A 42 -2.88 -28.72 0.47
CA ALA A 42 -3.05 -28.61 1.92
C ALA A 42 -4.26 -27.75 2.34
N GLY A 43 -5.08 -27.28 1.39
CA GLY A 43 -6.26 -26.45 1.63
C GLY A 43 -5.95 -24.98 2.02
N GLN A 44 -4.71 -24.53 1.81
CA GLN A 44 -4.32 -23.14 2.08
C GLN A 44 -4.63 -22.24 0.87
N PRO A 45 -5.15 -21.01 1.07
CA PRO A 45 -5.42 -20.11 -0.02
C PRO A 45 -4.11 -19.58 -0.63
N GLU A 46 -3.99 -19.69 -1.93
CA GLU A 46 -2.92 -19.13 -2.73
C GLU A 46 -3.48 -18.10 -3.71
N TYR A 47 -2.68 -17.08 -4.02
CA TYR A 47 -3.12 -15.93 -4.82
C TYR A 47 -2.27 -15.79 -6.07
N SER A 48 -2.93 -15.79 -7.23
CA SER A 48 -2.34 -15.34 -8.49
C SER A 48 -2.74 -13.89 -8.76
N LEU A 49 -1.76 -13.00 -8.75
CA LEU A 49 -1.99 -11.55 -8.88
C LEU A 49 -1.70 -11.09 -10.30
N TYR A 50 -2.69 -10.49 -10.95
CA TYR A 50 -2.58 -9.91 -12.29
C TYR A 50 -2.57 -8.39 -12.16
N ARG A 51 -1.38 -7.79 -12.05
CA ARG A 51 -1.19 -6.38 -11.72
C ARG A 51 -0.37 -5.59 -12.73
N GLN A 52 -0.07 -6.15 -13.89
CA GLN A 52 0.69 -5.45 -14.92
C GLN A 52 -0.22 -4.57 -15.77
N GLY A 53 0.13 -3.29 -15.95
CA GLY A 53 -0.62 -2.35 -16.79
C GLY A 53 -2.04 -2.07 -16.30
N ILE A 54 -2.28 -2.07 -14.99
CA ILE A 54 -3.59 -1.93 -14.36
C ILE A 54 -3.98 -0.48 -14.07
N ALA A 55 -5.29 -0.26 -13.89
CA ALA A 55 -5.85 1.08 -13.73
C ALA A 55 -5.39 1.78 -12.45
N ASP A 56 -5.30 1.08 -11.31
CA ASP A 56 -4.92 1.67 -10.03
C ASP A 56 -3.48 2.20 -10.01
N ARG A 57 -2.63 1.79 -10.95
CA ARG A 57 -1.28 2.33 -11.15
C ARG A 57 -1.18 3.39 -12.25
N ALA A 58 -2.24 3.59 -13.04
CA ALA A 58 -2.27 4.53 -14.16
C ALA A 58 -2.56 5.98 -13.69
N ILE A 59 -1.77 6.45 -12.71
CA ILE A 59 -1.86 7.79 -12.15
C ILE A 59 -0.46 8.31 -11.84
N ASP A 60 -0.20 9.56 -12.12
CA ASP A 60 1.06 10.20 -11.75
C ASP A 60 1.01 10.86 -10.35
N ALA A 61 2.18 11.25 -9.85
CA ALA A 61 2.30 11.85 -8.53
C ALA A 61 1.53 13.18 -8.42
N SER A 62 1.55 14.00 -9.45
CA SER A 62 0.90 15.32 -9.45
C SER A 62 -0.63 15.19 -9.35
N GLN A 63 -1.19 14.25 -10.08
CA GLN A 63 -2.61 13.92 -10.03
C GLN A 63 -3.01 13.39 -8.65
N GLN A 64 -2.20 12.50 -8.07
CA GLN A 64 -2.45 11.93 -6.75
C GLN A 64 -2.38 12.99 -5.64
N ILE A 65 -1.38 13.89 -5.71
CA ILE A 65 -1.22 15.00 -4.77
C ILE A 65 -2.40 15.98 -4.89
N ALA A 66 -2.81 16.31 -6.12
CA ALA A 66 -3.95 17.19 -6.35
C ALA A 66 -5.28 16.60 -5.84
N ALA A 67 -5.41 15.26 -5.83
CA ALA A 67 -6.58 14.56 -5.33
C ALA A 67 -6.65 14.48 -3.79
N LEU A 68 -5.58 14.83 -3.06
CA LEU A 68 -5.61 14.85 -1.59
C LEU A 68 -6.53 15.97 -1.10
N PRO A 69 -7.63 15.66 -0.37
CA PRO A 69 -8.56 16.68 0.12
C PRO A 69 -7.85 17.75 0.96
N ALA A 70 -8.33 19.00 0.89
CA ALA A 70 -7.75 20.10 1.66
C ALA A 70 -7.80 19.84 3.17
N GLN A 71 -8.85 19.18 3.65
CA GLN A 71 -9.10 18.82 5.05
C GLN A 71 -8.49 17.47 5.45
N CYS A 72 -7.71 16.81 4.58
CA CYS A 72 -7.10 15.52 4.87
C CYS A 72 -6.21 15.62 6.13
N LYS A 73 -6.42 14.73 7.10
CA LYS A 73 -5.65 14.68 8.35
C LYS A 73 -4.76 13.44 8.43
N LEU A 74 -5.16 12.37 7.74
CA LEU A 74 -4.46 11.09 7.74
C LEU A 74 -4.45 10.53 6.32
N LEU A 75 -3.27 10.13 5.85
CA LEU A 75 -3.09 9.34 4.64
C LEU A 75 -2.68 7.93 5.04
N HIS A 76 -3.51 6.95 4.68
CA HIS A 76 -3.24 5.54 4.92
C HIS A 76 -2.77 4.86 3.63
N LEU A 77 -1.71 4.04 3.77
CA LEU A 77 -1.18 3.23 2.69
C LEU A 77 -1.04 1.78 3.15
N GLY A 78 -0.89 0.88 2.21
CA GLY A 78 -0.59 -0.50 2.57
C GLY A 78 -0.41 -1.44 1.39
N SER A 79 0.20 -2.57 1.68
CA SER A 79 0.27 -3.73 0.81
C SER A 79 0.71 -3.41 -0.62
N LEU A 80 -0.09 -3.86 -1.58
CA LEU A 80 0.18 -3.75 -3.02
C LEU A 80 0.27 -2.31 -3.57
N ALA A 81 -0.06 -1.28 -2.77
CA ALA A 81 0.19 0.11 -3.15
C ALA A 81 1.67 0.52 -3.01
N LEU A 82 2.51 -0.32 -2.35
CA LEU A 82 3.90 -0.03 -2.03
C LEU A 82 4.88 -0.87 -2.86
N GLU A 83 4.57 -1.13 -4.12
CA GLU A 83 5.48 -1.82 -5.03
C GLU A 83 6.69 -0.94 -5.37
N PRO A 84 7.91 -1.52 -5.49
CA PRO A 84 9.15 -0.75 -5.73
C PRO A 84 9.12 0.10 -6.99
N GLU A 85 8.45 -0.36 -8.04
CA GLU A 85 8.31 0.36 -9.31
C GLU A 85 7.53 1.68 -9.13
N ASP A 86 6.65 1.74 -8.13
CA ASP A 86 5.86 2.93 -7.79
C ASP A 86 6.57 3.86 -6.79
N ALA A 87 7.74 3.47 -6.26
CA ALA A 87 8.43 4.20 -5.21
C ALA A 87 8.64 5.70 -5.51
N PRO A 88 9.05 6.13 -6.73
CA PRO A 88 9.21 7.55 -7.02
C PRO A 88 7.90 8.34 -6.85
N ARG A 89 6.79 7.77 -7.32
CA ARG A 89 5.46 8.36 -7.21
C ARG A 89 5.00 8.43 -5.76
N ILE A 90 5.14 7.33 -5.03
CA ILE A 90 4.72 7.24 -3.62
C ILE A 90 5.54 8.19 -2.76
N ARG A 91 6.87 8.28 -2.93
CA ARG A 91 7.72 9.27 -2.23
C ARG A 91 7.22 10.69 -2.41
N ALA A 92 6.92 11.08 -3.63
CA ALA A 92 6.42 12.42 -3.92
C ALA A 92 5.09 12.71 -3.18
N VAL A 93 4.18 11.74 -3.16
CA VAL A 93 2.90 11.85 -2.44
C VAL A 93 3.11 11.94 -0.92
N LEU A 94 3.98 11.09 -0.34
CA LEU A 94 4.28 11.10 1.10
C LEU A 94 4.91 12.43 1.53
N HIS A 95 5.89 12.94 0.78
CA HIS A 95 6.51 14.24 1.07
C HIS A 95 5.51 15.40 0.95
N ALA A 96 4.62 15.38 -0.05
CA ALA A 96 3.58 16.38 -0.18
C ALA A 96 2.56 16.33 0.98
N ALA A 97 2.21 15.12 1.45
CA ALA A 97 1.35 14.93 2.61
C ALA A 97 2.00 15.47 3.89
N LEU A 98 3.28 15.16 4.13
CA LEU A 98 4.04 15.66 5.28
C LEU A 98 4.18 17.20 5.26
N ALA A 99 4.45 17.79 4.09
CA ALA A 99 4.51 19.25 3.93
C ALA A 99 3.16 19.93 4.27
N ARG A 100 2.04 19.22 4.12
CA ARG A 100 0.69 19.66 4.53
C ARG A 100 0.32 19.25 5.96
N GLN A 101 1.27 18.73 6.74
CA GLN A 101 1.06 18.23 8.11
C GLN A 101 -0.01 17.11 8.19
N ILE A 102 -0.15 16.34 7.12
CA ILE A 102 -0.99 15.15 7.10
C ILE A 102 -0.22 14.01 7.78
N GLN A 103 -0.83 13.35 8.75
CA GLN A 103 -0.27 12.17 9.38
C GLN A 103 -0.26 10.99 8.40
N LEU A 104 0.77 10.13 8.51
CA LEU A 104 0.91 8.95 7.67
C LEU A 104 0.65 7.69 8.49
N SER A 105 -0.10 6.78 7.90
CA SER A 105 -0.38 5.47 8.45
C SER A 105 -0.06 4.39 7.43
N VAL A 106 0.51 3.29 7.87
CA VAL A 106 0.81 2.14 7.01
C VAL A 106 0.38 0.83 7.66
N ASP A 107 -0.33 -0.02 6.91
CA ASP A 107 -0.38 -1.46 7.13
C ASP A 107 0.69 -2.07 6.22
N ILE A 108 1.78 -2.57 6.80
CA ILE A 108 2.95 -3.03 6.03
C ILE A 108 2.53 -4.15 5.10
N ASN A 109 1.82 -5.16 5.61
CA ASN A 109 1.18 -6.24 4.87
C ASN A 109 2.05 -6.74 3.69
N VAL A 110 3.25 -7.23 4.03
CA VAL A 110 4.32 -7.56 3.08
C VAL A 110 3.89 -8.60 2.06
N ARG A 111 4.15 -8.35 0.78
CA ARG A 111 3.77 -9.22 -0.35
C ARG A 111 4.97 -9.52 -1.24
N ILE A 112 5.94 -10.27 -0.72
CA ILE A 112 7.19 -10.60 -1.46
C ILE A 112 6.94 -11.33 -2.78
N ASN A 113 5.86 -12.09 -2.88
CA ASN A 113 5.49 -12.83 -4.10
C ASN A 113 4.93 -11.92 -5.22
N ALA A 114 4.66 -10.64 -4.91
CA ALA A 114 4.14 -9.68 -5.88
C ALA A 114 5.22 -8.83 -6.53
N VAL A 115 6.49 -8.96 -6.10
CA VAL A 115 7.59 -8.09 -6.54
C VAL A 115 8.75 -8.89 -7.12
N SER A 116 9.48 -8.29 -8.04
CA SER A 116 10.64 -8.90 -8.69
C SER A 116 11.93 -8.75 -7.88
N ASP A 117 12.09 -7.63 -7.14
CA ASP A 117 13.25 -7.32 -6.29
C ASP A 117 12.82 -7.17 -4.83
N VAL A 118 12.98 -8.25 -4.08
CA VAL A 118 12.60 -8.32 -2.66
C VAL A 118 13.50 -7.43 -1.78
N VAL A 119 14.76 -7.22 -2.16
CA VAL A 119 15.70 -6.38 -1.39
C VAL A 119 15.27 -4.93 -1.52
N GLN A 120 15.08 -4.45 -2.75
CA GLN A 120 14.60 -3.10 -3.01
C GLN A 120 13.22 -2.85 -2.36
N TYR A 121 12.34 -3.85 -2.39
CA TYR A 121 11.04 -3.77 -1.74
C TYR A 121 11.15 -3.58 -0.23
N ARG A 122 11.97 -4.37 0.47
CA ARG A 122 12.20 -4.22 1.90
C ARG A 122 12.77 -2.85 2.26
N ASP A 123 13.73 -2.37 1.47
CA ASP A 123 14.34 -1.05 1.71
C ASP A 123 13.31 0.07 1.54
N PHE A 124 12.47 -0.02 0.52
CA PHE A 124 11.39 0.93 0.30
C PHE A 124 10.34 0.88 1.43
N LEU A 125 9.95 -0.30 1.90
CA LEU A 125 9.05 -0.43 3.04
C LEU A 125 9.62 0.19 4.31
N ARG A 126 10.91 -0.01 4.61
CA ARG A 126 11.57 0.61 5.77
C ARG A 126 11.60 2.13 5.65
N GLU A 127 11.83 2.65 4.45
CA GLU A 127 11.75 4.08 4.17
C GLU A 127 10.33 4.62 4.45
N VAL A 128 9.28 3.98 3.94
CA VAL A 128 7.89 4.36 4.20
C VAL A 128 7.57 4.32 5.69
N VAL A 129 7.97 3.25 6.39
CA VAL A 129 7.82 3.09 7.84
C VAL A 129 8.45 4.26 8.60
N SER A 130 9.66 4.71 8.20
CA SER A 130 10.35 5.82 8.87
C SER A 130 9.60 7.15 8.83
N LEU A 131 8.68 7.31 7.90
CA LEU A 131 7.87 8.52 7.71
C LEU A 131 6.52 8.46 8.43
N CYS A 132 6.09 7.27 8.88
CA CYS A 132 4.74 7.06 9.40
C CYS A 132 4.63 7.32 10.90
N GLN A 133 3.47 7.84 11.33
CA GLN A 133 3.08 8.00 12.74
C GLN A 133 2.29 6.81 13.26
N PHE A 134 1.65 6.04 12.37
CA PHE A 134 0.89 4.86 12.71
C PHE A 134 1.34 3.70 11.83
N ILE A 135 1.73 2.59 12.44
CA ILE A 135 2.24 1.41 11.75
C ILE A 135 1.51 0.19 12.27
N LYS A 136 0.91 -0.58 11.36
CA LYS A 136 0.40 -1.91 11.68
C LYS A 136 1.30 -2.95 10.99
N ALA A 137 1.65 -3.98 11.71
CA ALA A 137 2.39 -5.13 11.21
C ALA A 137 1.89 -6.42 11.87
N SER A 138 1.95 -7.53 11.16
CA SER A 138 1.83 -8.87 11.75
C SER A 138 3.20 -9.44 12.11
N ASP A 139 3.24 -10.52 12.88
CA ASP A 139 4.47 -11.27 13.13
C ASP A 139 5.11 -11.73 11.82
N GLU A 140 4.31 -12.17 10.85
CA GLU A 140 4.76 -12.56 9.53
C GLU A 140 5.39 -11.38 8.78
N ASP A 141 4.77 -10.20 8.81
CA ASP A 141 5.32 -8.99 8.20
C ASP A 141 6.71 -8.65 8.76
N LEU A 142 6.89 -8.76 10.09
CA LEU A 142 8.18 -8.53 10.71
C LEU A 142 9.24 -9.51 10.22
N GLN A 143 8.92 -10.79 10.12
CA GLN A 143 9.84 -11.82 9.62
C GLN A 143 10.20 -11.60 8.16
N LEU A 144 9.21 -11.20 7.33
CA LEU A 144 9.44 -10.91 5.92
C LEU A 144 10.26 -9.63 5.71
N LEU A 145 10.09 -8.62 6.57
CA LEU A 145 10.82 -7.34 6.49
C LEU A 145 12.25 -7.45 7.06
N TYR A 146 12.45 -8.28 8.09
CA TYR A 146 13.72 -8.50 8.79
C TYR A 146 14.04 -10.00 8.92
N PRO A 147 14.31 -10.72 7.81
CA PRO A 147 14.35 -12.18 7.78
C PRO A 147 15.49 -12.80 8.61
N GLN A 148 16.45 -12.00 9.06
CA GLN A 148 17.60 -12.47 9.86
C GLN A 148 17.42 -12.25 11.37
N LEU A 149 16.28 -11.66 11.78
CA LEU A 149 16.03 -11.30 13.17
C LEU A 149 14.94 -12.18 13.77
N SER A 150 14.98 -12.36 15.10
CA SER A 150 13.83 -12.88 15.84
C SER A 150 12.67 -11.88 15.76
N THR A 151 11.43 -12.32 16.00
CA THR A 151 10.27 -11.42 15.99
C THR A 151 10.45 -10.25 16.97
N SER A 152 11.02 -10.50 18.17
CA SER A 152 11.29 -9.44 19.15
C SER A 152 12.35 -8.45 18.68
N ASP A 153 13.43 -8.92 18.04
CA ASP A 153 14.47 -8.05 17.50
C ASP A 153 14.00 -7.29 16.27
N ALA A 154 13.17 -7.93 15.43
CA ALA A 154 12.53 -7.30 14.29
C ALA A 154 11.58 -6.17 14.72
N LEU A 155 10.80 -6.38 15.78
CA LEU A 155 9.95 -5.32 16.36
C LEU A 155 10.82 -4.18 16.94
N ALA A 156 11.92 -4.50 17.61
CA ALA A 156 12.85 -3.49 18.10
C ALA A 156 13.47 -2.68 16.96
N ALA A 157 13.87 -3.34 15.86
CA ALA A 157 14.38 -2.68 14.65
C ALA A 157 13.34 -1.79 13.98
N LEU A 158 12.08 -2.25 13.88
CA LEU A 158 10.97 -1.45 13.36
C LEU A 158 10.77 -0.18 14.20
N ARG A 159 10.75 -0.32 15.53
CA ARG A 159 10.59 0.81 16.45
C ARG A 159 11.79 1.78 16.41
N ALA A 160 12.99 1.26 16.19
CA ALA A 160 14.18 2.11 16.00
C ALA A 160 14.10 2.92 14.70
N THR A 161 13.49 2.36 13.65
CA THR A 161 13.25 3.06 12.37
C THR A 161 12.20 4.19 12.52
N ALA A 162 11.19 4.02 13.37
CA ALA A 162 10.12 4.99 13.61
C ALA A 162 9.88 5.18 15.12
N PRO A 163 10.79 5.86 15.84
CA PRO A 163 10.81 5.87 17.31
C PRO A 163 9.60 6.56 17.97
N THR A 164 8.92 7.44 17.23
CA THR A 164 7.74 8.18 17.73
C THR A 164 6.42 7.59 17.24
N ALA A 165 6.46 6.58 16.39
CA ALA A 165 5.26 5.97 15.82
C ALA A 165 4.54 5.09 16.84
N LEU A 166 3.20 5.07 16.73
CA LEU A 166 2.38 4.04 17.36
C LEU A 166 2.41 2.78 16.48
N VAL A 167 2.87 1.68 17.08
CA VAL A 167 2.97 0.38 16.39
C VAL A 167 1.90 -0.55 16.94
N ALA A 168 1.03 -1.06 16.07
CA ALA A 168 0.09 -2.14 16.34
C ALA A 168 0.64 -3.45 15.76
N LEU A 169 0.96 -4.40 16.64
CA LEU A 169 1.38 -5.75 16.25
C LEU A 169 0.17 -6.70 16.39
N THR A 170 -0.04 -7.55 15.35
CA THR A 170 -1.17 -8.49 15.29
C THR A 170 -0.73 -9.88 14.88
#